data_5476e1c310e0001ce754b8c3a533ae27
#
_entry.id   5476e1c310e0001ce754b8c3a533ae27
#
_cell.length_a   1.000
_cell.length_b   1.000
_cell.length_c   1.000
_cell.angle_alpha   90.00
_cell.angle_beta   90.00
_cell.angle_gamma   90.00
#
_symmetry.space_group_name_H-M   'P 1'
#
loop_
_entity.id
_entity.type
_entity.pdbx_description
1 polymer ?
#
loop_
_entity_poly.entity_id
_entity_poly.type
_entity_poly.pdbx_seq_one_letter_code
_entity_poly.pdbx_strand_id
1 'polypeptide(L)'
;DRLLEAKAAFLHSSFITVGGEGILFAGNKQAGKSTQAALWNKYRGALTVNGDRAVIRLEGGGLRAYGSAFCGSSGIALDESAPVKAIVLLGQASENTVTPVPAPEAFRELLGKMTYDTSVQSSVEAAAAIAAEAVARVPVVRLVCTPDERSVEALEAALWRK
;
A
#
# COMPACT_ATOMS: atom_id res chain seq x y z
N ASP A 1 12.59 -9.16 -16.03
CA ASP A 1 11.38 -8.35 -15.80
C ASP A 1 11.74 -6.88 -15.82
N ARG A 2 11.18 -6.13 -16.78
CA ARG A 2 11.48 -4.70 -16.97
C ARG A 2 11.10 -3.83 -15.78
N LEU A 3 10.01 -4.18 -15.05
CA LEU A 3 9.64 -3.44 -13.85
C LEU A 3 10.71 -3.56 -12.78
N LEU A 4 11.16 -4.77 -12.50
CA LEU A 4 12.17 -4.99 -11.47
C LEU A 4 13.50 -4.32 -11.84
N GLU A 5 13.89 -4.31 -13.12
CA GLU A 5 15.07 -3.60 -13.61
C GLU A 5 14.94 -2.09 -13.40
N ALA A 6 13.73 -1.54 -13.51
CA ALA A 6 13.42 -0.14 -13.25
C ALA A 6 13.22 0.17 -11.76
N LYS A 7 13.54 -0.75 -10.85
CA LYS A 7 13.33 -0.66 -9.40
C LYS A 7 11.86 -0.46 -9.04
N ALA A 8 10.99 -1.11 -9.78
CA ALA A 8 9.54 -1.05 -9.60
C ALA A 8 8.95 -2.46 -9.54
N ALA A 9 7.80 -2.60 -8.92
CA ALA A 9 7.10 -3.86 -8.82
C ALA A 9 5.61 -3.63 -8.63
N PHE A 10 4.79 -4.62 -9.02
CA PHE A 10 3.39 -4.63 -8.65
C PHE A 10 3.25 -5.01 -7.18
N LEU A 11 2.41 -4.28 -6.47
CA LEU A 11 2.00 -4.58 -5.11
C LEU A 11 0.49 -4.80 -5.07
N HIS A 12 0.05 -5.92 -4.52
CA HIS A 12 -1.37 -6.22 -4.33
C HIS A 12 -1.91 -5.33 -3.19
N SER A 13 -2.51 -4.22 -3.57
CA SER A 13 -2.98 -3.18 -2.65
C SER A 13 -4.06 -2.33 -3.30
N SER A 14 -4.89 -1.70 -2.47
CA SER A 14 -5.66 -0.54 -2.92
C SER A 14 -4.79 0.69 -2.77
N PHE A 15 -4.80 1.56 -3.77
CA PHE A 15 -4.02 2.78 -3.79
C PHE A 15 -4.95 3.98 -3.83
N ILE A 16 -4.86 4.83 -2.81
CA ILE A 16 -5.60 6.09 -2.73
C ILE A 16 -4.64 7.26 -2.65
N THR A 17 -5.09 8.45 -3.07
CA THR A 17 -4.37 9.69 -2.84
C THR A 17 -5.22 10.64 -2.03
N VAL A 18 -4.58 11.36 -1.12
CA VAL A 18 -5.19 12.38 -0.29
C VAL A 18 -4.14 13.45 0.01
N GLY A 19 -4.49 14.72 -0.25
CA GLY A 19 -3.56 15.83 -0.02
C GLY A 19 -2.24 15.73 -0.80
N GLY A 20 -2.27 15.10 -1.99
CA GLY A 20 -1.06 14.93 -2.81
C GLY A 20 -0.17 13.75 -2.40
N GLU A 21 -0.55 12.99 -1.39
CA GLU A 21 0.20 11.84 -0.91
C GLU A 21 -0.58 10.55 -1.11
N GLY A 22 0.12 9.43 -1.26
CA GLY A 22 -0.46 8.13 -1.48
C GLY A 22 -0.49 7.27 -0.22
N ILE A 23 -1.58 6.52 -0.05
CA ILE A 23 -1.68 5.46 0.96
C ILE A 23 -1.94 4.15 0.22
N LEU A 24 -1.17 3.13 0.56
CA LEU A 24 -1.35 1.78 0.03
C LEU A 24 -1.93 0.90 1.12
N PHE A 25 -3.14 0.41 0.90
CA PHE A 25 -3.78 -0.55 1.81
C PHE A 25 -3.52 -1.95 1.30
N ALA A 26 -2.82 -2.74 2.08
CA ALA A 26 -2.50 -4.13 1.77
C ALA A 26 -3.11 -5.06 2.82
N GLY A 27 -3.28 -6.29 2.46
CA GLY A 27 -3.86 -7.29 3.35
C GLY A 27 -4.32 -8.49 2.55
N ASN A 28 -4.76 -9.52 3.25
CA ASN A 28 -5.33 -10.70 2.64
C ASN A 28 -6.65 -10.36 1.95
N LYS A 29 -7.12 -11.24 1.09
CA LYS A 29 -8.45 -11.13 0.49
C LYS A 29 -9.47 -10.93 1.61
N GLN A 30 -10.38 -9.97 1.45
CA GLN A 30 -11.40 -9.59 2.44
C GLN A 30 -10.86 -8.91 3.71
N ALA A 31 -9.62 -8.44 3.70
CA ALA A 31 -9.06 -7.67 4.83
C ALA A 31 -9.66 -6.26 4.96
N GLY A 32 -10.40 -5.79 3.93
CA GLY A 32 -11.06 -4.49 3.95
C GLY A 32 -10.39 -3.41 3.13
N LYS A 33 -9.56 -3.77 2.15
CA LYS A 33 -8.84 -2.80 1.29
C LYS A 33 -9.80 -1.86 0.56
N SER A 34 -10.82 -2.40 -0.10
CA SER A 34 -11.81 -1.60 -0.82
C SER A 34 -12.71 -0.81 0.14
N THR A 35 -13.01 -1.36 1.30
CA THR A 35 -13.76 -0.66 2.34
C THR A 35 -13.01 0.56 2.83
N GLN A 36 -11.72 0.44 3.12
CA GLN A 36 -10.91 1.58 3.54
C GLN A 36 -10.81 2.64 2.46
N ALA A 37 -10.59 2.25 1.21
CA ALA A 37 -10.56 3.20 0.09
C ALA A 37 -11.87 3.99 0.00
N ALA A 38 -13.02 3.31 0.13
CA ALA A 38 -14.34 3.95 0.11
C ALA A 38 -14.56 4.89 1.28
N LEU A 39 -14.13 4.52 2.49
CA LEU A 39 -14.25 5.36 3.69
C LEU A 39 -13.41 6.64 3.56
N TRP A 40 -12.18 6.52 3.07
CA TRP A 40 -11.33 7.69 2.85
C TRP A 40 -11.90 8.62 1.78
N ASN A 41 -12.48 8.07 0.71
CA ASN A 41 -13.19 8.86 -0.28
C ASN A 41 -14.36 9.62 0.36
N LYS A 42 -15.20 8.91 1.12
CA LYS A 42 -16.39 9.48 1.74
C LYS A 42 -16.07 10.58 2.76
N TYR A 43 -15.10 10.37 3.62
CA TYR A 43 -14.85 11.25 4.77
C TYR A 43 -13.71 12.23 4.58
N ARG A 44 -12.83 12.03 3.62
CA ARG A 44 -11.67 12.90 3.36
C ARG A 44 -11.53 13.33 1.90
N GLY A 45 -12.45 12.93 1.04
CA GLY A 45 -12.37 13.27 -0.38
C GLY A 45 -11.19 12.64 -1.10
N ALA A 46 -10.65 11.54 -0.58
CA ALA A 46 -9.54 10.84 -1.21
C ALA A 46 -9.95 10.24 -2.56
N LEU A 47 -9.01 10.21 -3.49
CA LEU A 47 -9.21 9.60 -4.80
C LEU A 47 -8.71 8.15 -4.75
N THR A 48 -9.54 7.18 -5.15
CA THR A 48 -9.07 5.82 -5.36
C THR A 48 -8.45 5.73 -6.76
N VAL A 49 -7.15 5.50 -6.81
CA VAL A 49 -6.39 5.41 -8.07
C VAL A 49 -6.46 3.99 -8.63
N ASN A 50 -6.31 3.00 -7.78
CA ASN A 50 -6.39 1.59 -8.18
C ASN A 50 -6.89 0.74 -7.01
N GLY A 51 -7.79 -0.18 -7.32
CA GLY A 51 -8.43 -1.02 -6.30
C GLY A 51 -7.81 -2.40 -6.11
N ASP A 52 -6.81 -2.78 -6.90
CA ASP A 52 -6.28 -4.15 -6.89
C ASP A 52 -4.75 -4.20 -6.83
N ARG A 53 -4.07 -3.56 -7.78
CA ARG A 53 -2.61 -3.58 -7.87
C ARG A 53 -2.07 -2.22 -8.25
N ALA A 54 -1.22 -1.68 -7.41
CA ALA A 54 -0.45 -0.49 -7.71
C ALA A 54 0.95 -0.89 -8.17
N VAL A 55 1.59 -0.02 -8.94
CA VAL A 55 3.02 -0.13 -9.20
C VAL A 55 3.73 0.74 -8.15
N ILE A 56 4.64 0.15 -7.39
CA ILE A 56 5.52 0.89 -6.51
C ILE A 56 6.89 1.01 -7.15
N ARG A 57 7.51 2.17 -7.01
CA ARG A 57 8.84 2.43 -7.58
C ARG A 57 9.70 3.22 -6.60
N LEU A 58 10.96 2.81 -6.48
CA LEU A 58 11.95 3.55 -5.70
C LEU A 58 12.37 4.78 -6.49
N GLU A 59 12.05 5.97 -6.00
CA GLU A 59 12.34 7.24 -6.66
C GLU A 59 12.74 8.30 -5.63
N GLY A 60 13.78 9.07 -5.97
CA GLY A 60 14.13 10.28 -5.23
C GLY A 60 14.37 10.09 -3.73
N GLY A 61 14.89 8.97 -3.31
CA GLY A 61 15.08 8.65 -1.89
C GLY A 61 13.82 8.17 -1.18
N GLY A 62 12.68 8.14 -1.87
CA GLY A 62 11.40 7.67 -1.34
C GLY A 62 10.80 6.55 -2.17
N LEU A 63 9.50 6.42 -2.04
CA LEU A 63 8.69 5.45 -2.79
C LEU A 63 7.54 6.21 -3.45
N ARG A 64 7.32 5.93 -4.73
CA ARG A 64 6.18 6.48 -5.46
C ARG A 64 5.28 5.36 -5.93
N ALA A 65 3.98 5.56 -5.81
CA ALA A 65 2.98 4.61 -6.30
C ALA A 65 2.31 5.15 -7.56
N TYR A 66 2.05 4.26 -8.49
CA TYR A 66 1.40 4.55 -9.77
C TYR A 66 0.18 3.66 -9.93
N GLY A 67 -0.84 4.18 -10.58
CA GLY A 67 -1.96 3.36 -11.03
C GLY A 67 -1.49 2.36 -12.07
N SER A 68 -2.16 1.21 -12.13
CA SER A 68 -1.90 0.17 -13.13
C SER A 68 -3.17 -0.15 -13.89
N ALA A 69 -3.04 -0.91 -15.00
CA ALA A 69 -4.17 -1.36 -15.77
C ALA A 69 -4.98 -2.48 -15.07
N PHE A 70 -4.44 -3.05 -14.01
CA PHE A 70 -5.09 -4.14 -13.25
C PHE A 70 -6.05 -3.55 -12.22
N CYS A 71 -7.34 -3.60 -12.52
CA CYS A 71 -8.39 -2.98 -11.69
C CYS A 71 -9.12 -3.98 -10.77
N GLY A 72 -8.93 -5.26 -10.97
CA GLY A 72 -9.62 -6.29 -10.18
C GLY A 72 -11.13 -6.15 -10.24
N SER A 73 -11.81 -6.54 -9.16
CA SER A 73 -13.27 -6.46 -9.05
C SER A 73 -13.78 -5.04 -8.85
N SER A 74 -12.91 -4.10 -8.45
CA SER A 74 -13.30 -2.70 -8.24
C SER A 74 -13.62 -1.96 -9.54
N GLY A 75 -13.00 -2.37 -10.66
CA GLY A 75 -13.11 -1.68 -11.93
C GLY A 75 -12.38 -0.33 -11.97
N ILE A 76 -11.61 0.02 -10.93
CA ILE A 76 -10.94 1.32 -10.82
C ILE A 76 -9.46 1.19 -11.19
N ALA A 77 -9.05 1.92 -12.24
CA ALA A 77 -7.67 2.00 -12.70
C ALA A 77 -7.45 3.36 -13.36
N LEU A 78 -6.86 4.30 -12.63
CA LEU A 78 -6.60 5.66 -13.10
C LEU A 78 -5.11 5.85 -13.38
N ASP A 79 -4.80 6.71 -14.36
CA ASP A 79 -3.41 7.09 -14.69
C ASP A 79 -2.98 8.25 -13.79
N GLU A 80 -2.73 7.94 -12.53
CA GLU A 80 -2.31 8.88 -11.51
C GLU A 80 -1.14 8.30 -10.71
N SER A 81 -0.38 9.16 -10.06
CA SER A 81 0.72 8.75 -9.19
C SER A 81 0.88 9.72 -8.03
N ALA A 82 1.51 9.25 -6.95
CA ALA A 82 1.82 10.09 -5.79
C ALA A 82 2.99 9.49 -4.99
N PRO A 83 3.74 10.34 -4.26
CA PRO A 83 4.69 9.83 -3.28
C PRO A 83 3.91 9.09 -2.17
N VAL A 84 4.45 7.96 -1.75
CA VAL A 84 3.79 7.12 -0.73
C VAL A 84 4.06 7.69 0.66
N LYS A 85 2.98 7.99 1.38
CA LYS A 85 3.03 8.40 2.78
C LYS A 85 3.22 7.22 3.70
N ALA A 86 2.51 6.13 3.44
CA ALA A 86 2.58 4.92 4.26
C ALA A 86 2.03 3.70 3.50
N ILE A 87 2.49 2.54 3.92
CA ILE A 87 1.91 1.25 3.56
C ILE A 87 1.16 0.77 4.79
N VAL A 88 -0.11 0.44 4.63
CA VAL A 88 -1.00 0.06 5.73
C VAL A 88 -1.42 -1.39 5.57
N LEU A 89 -1.05 -2.22 6.52
CA LEU A 89 -1.47 -3.62 6.60
C LEU A 89 -2.78 -3.68 7.39
N LEU A 90 -3.82 -4.21 6.77
CA LEU A 90 -5.16 -4.20 7.33
C LEU A 90 -5.51 -5.48 8.09
N GLY A 91 -6.22 -5.31 9.20
CA GLY A 91 -6.88 -6.36 9.94
C GLY A 91 -8.21 -5.84 10.47
N GLN A 92 -9.05 -6.75 10.94
CA GLN A 92 -10.38 -6.41 11.49
C GLN A 92 -10.37 -6.61 13.00
N ALA A 93 -11.00 -5.69 13.72
CA ALA A 93 -11.12 -5.73 15.17
C ALA A 93 -12.35 -4.93 15.61
N SER A 94 -12.72 -5.05 16.88
CA SER A 94 -13.80 -4.27 17.49
C SER A 94 -13.33 -2.86 17.89
N GLU A 95 -12.04 -2.62 17.90
CA GLU A 95 -11.44 -1.33 18.22
C GLU A 95 -10.49 -0.91 17.11
N ASN A 96 -10.14 0.36 17.06
CA ASN A 96 -9.28 0.93 16.03
C ASN A 96 -7.91 1.27 16.61
N THR A 97 -6.88 0.54 16.19
CA THR A 97 -5.50 0.77 16.62
C THR A 97 -4.55 0.78 15.43
N VAL A 98 -3.56 1.67 15.49
CA VAL A 98 -2.49 1.76 14.51
C VAL A 98 -1.17 1.53 15.22
N THR A 99 -0.43 0.52 14.79
CA THR A 99 0.86 0.17 15.37
C THR A 99 1.93 0.08 14.31
N PRO A 100 3.18 0.52 14.60
CA PRO A 100 4.28 0.31 13.68
C PRO A 100 4.54 -1.20 13.48
N VAL A 101 4.86 -1.58 12.26
CA VAL A 101 5.24 -2.97 11.96
C VAL A 101 6.76 -3.05 11.97
N PRO A 102 7.35 -3.98 12.76
CA PRO A 102 8.80 -4.14 12.76
C PRO A 102 9.35 -4.43 11.37
N ALA A 103 10.52 -3.90 11.06
CA ALA A 103 11.10 -3.99 9.72
C ALA A 103 11.19 -5.41 9.14
N PRO A 104 11.60 -6.45 9.89
CA PRO A 104 11.63 -7.81 9.35
C PRO A 104 10.25 -8.34 8.99
N GLU A 105 9.23 -8.05 9.79
CA GLU A 105 7.85 -8.44 9.51
C GLU A 105 7.29 -7.64 8.31
N ALA A 106 7.53 -6.34 8.27
CA ALA A 106 7.12 -5.48 7.16
C ALA A 106 7.72 -5.97 5.83
N PHE A 107 8.99 -6.34 5.84
CA PHE A 107 9.66 -6.90 4.67
C PHE A 107 8.97 -8.17 4.17
N ARG A 108 8.70 -9.12 5.07
CA ARG A 108 8.05 -10.37 4.70
C ARG A 108 6.63 -10.14 4.16
N GLU A 109 5.86 -9.28 4.83
CA GLU A 109 4.50 -8.94 4.41
C GLU A 109 4.49 -8.28 3.04
N LEU A 110 5.38 -7.33 2.81
CA LEU A 110 5.46 -6.61 1.55
C LEU A 110 5.87 -7.55 0.42
N LEU A 111 6.92 -8.33 0.63
CA LEU A 111 7.42 -9.28 -0.35
C LEU A 111 6.34 -10.31 -0.74
N GLY A 112 5.57 -10.77 0.22
CA GLY A 112 4.48 -11.72 -0.01
C GLY A 112 3.31 -11.16 -0.83
N LYS A 113 3.22 -9.83 -0.95
CA LYS A 113 2.17 -9.15 -1.71
C LYS A 113 2.67 -8.57 -3.04
N MET A 114 3.94 -8.74 -3.34
CA MET A 114 4.53 -8.32 -4.61
C MET A 114 4.38 -9.41 -5.67
N THR A 115 4.32 -9.00 -6.93
CA THR A 115 4.28 -9.93 -8.07
C THR A 115 5.67 -10.05 -8.67
N TYR A 116 6.24 -11.24 -8.65
CA TYR A 116 7.53 -11.56 -9.26
C TYR A 116 7.63 -13.05 -9.54
N ASP A 117 8.56 -13.45 -10.40
CA ASP A 117 8.75 -14.85 -10.75
C ASP A 117 9.60 -15.56 -9.70
N THR A 118 8.98 -16.39 -8.87
CA THR A 118 9.64 -17.10 -7.79
C THR A 118 10.56 -18.23 -8.28
N SER A 119 10.45 -18.63 -9.55
CA SER A 119 11.32 -19.65 -10.15
C SER A 119 12.63 -19.10 -10.70
N VAL A 120 12.76 -17.76 -10.78
CA VAL A 120 13.94 -17.08 -11.32
C VAL A 120 14.67 -16.36 -10.18
N GLN A 121 15.89 -16.80 -9.87
CA GLN A 121 16.68 -16.27 -8.76
C GLN A 121 16.89 -14.76 -8.83
N SER A 122 17.20 -14.22 -10.01
CA SER A 122 17.39 -12.79 -10.18
C SER A 122 16.10 -11.99 -9.93
N SER A 123 14.95 -12.56 -10.24
CA SER A 123 13.65 -11.94 -9.98
C SER A 123 13.38 -11.88 -8.46
N VAL A 124 13.67 -12.97 -7.76
CA VAL A 124 13.54 -13.05 -6.29
C VAL A 124 14.44 -12.02 -5.62
N GLU A 125 15.70 -11.95 -6.02
CA GLU A 125 16.67 -11.01 -5.45
C GLU A 125 16.28 -9.55 -5.71
N ALA A 126 15.81 -9.23 -6.91
CA ALA A 126 15.37 -7.89 -7.27
C ALA A 126 14.12 -7.48 -6.48
N ALA A 127 13.15 -8.37 -6.34
CA ALA A 127 11.94 -8.12 -5.53
C ALA A 127 12.30 -7.90 -4.07
N ALA A 128 13.18 -8.73 -3.51
CA ALA A 128 13.64 -8.60 -2.13
C ALA A 128 14.37 -7.26 -1.90
N ALA A 129 15.19 -6.83 -2.84
CA ALA A 129 15.88 -5.54 -2.76
C ALA A 129 14.89 -4.36 -2.75
N ILE A 130 13.87 -4.41 -3.61
CA ILE A 130 12.82 -3.38 -3.64
C ILE A 130 12.04 -3.37 -2.33
N ALA A 131 11.65 -4.54 -1.81
CA ALA A 131 10.92 -4.63 -0.55
C ALA A 131 11.74 -4.07 0.63
N ALA A 132 13.02 -4.42 0.72
CA ALA A 132 13.89 -3.92 1.77
C ALA A 132 14.04 -2.40 1.74
N GLU A 133 14.23 -1.83 0.56
CA GLU A 133 14.34 -0.38 0.39
C GLU A 133 13.01 0.34 0.68
N ALA A 134 11.89 -0.22 0.24
CA ALA A 134 10.57 0.36 0.50
C ALA A 134 10.32 0.46 2.01
N VAL A 135 10.60 -0.62 2.74
CA VAL A 135 10.43 -0.66 4.21
C VAL A 135 11.36 0.33 4.90
N ALA A 136 12.55 0.58 4.35
CA ALA A 136 13.49 1.55 4.92
C ALA A 136 13.08 3.00 4.64
N ARG A 137 12.31 3.25 3.59
CA ARG A 137 12.01 4.61 3.12
C ARG A 137 10.65 5.15 3.57
N VAL A 138 9.66 4.27 3.81
CA VAL A 138 8.32 4.70 4.19
C VAL A 138 7.81 3.92 5.39
N PRO A 139 6.96 4.53 6.23
CA PRO A 139 6.36 3.82 7.36
C PRO A 139 5.48 2.67 6.88
N VAL A 140 5.60 1.52 7.56
CA VAL A 140 4.67 0.41 7.41
C VAL A 140 3.96 0.27 8.75
N VAL A 141 2.66 0.43 8.74
CA VAL A 141 1.83 0.37 9.94
C VAL A 141 0.76 -0.70 9.80
N ARG A 142 0.32 -1.24 10.93
CA ARG A 142 -0.81 -2.15 10.99
C ARG A 142 -2.01 -1.38 11.52
N LEU A 143 -3.08 -1.37 10.75
CA LEU A 143 -4.37 -0.83 11.17
C LEU A 143 -5.32 -2.01 11.38
N VAL A 144 -5.68 -2.27 12.63
CA VAL A 144 -6.81 -3.14 12.96
C VAL A 144 -7.98 -2.24 13.29
N CYS A 145 -9.13 -2.49 12.70
CA CYS A 145 -10.18 -1.47 12.71
C CYS A 145 -11.59 -2.02 12.53
N THR A 146 -12.54 -1.16 12.87
CA THR A 146 -13.94 -1.29 12.50
C THR A 146 -14.15 -0.64 11.11
N PRO A 147 -15.17 -1.06 10.35
CA PRO A 147 -15.41 -0.53 8.99
C PRO A 147 -16.24 0.77 9.00
N ASP A 148 -15.74 1.79 9.70
CA ASP A 148 -16.42 3.08 9.85
C ASP A 148 -15.42 4.24 9.92
N GLU A 149 -15.92 5.47 10.08
CA GLU A 149 -15.11 6.69 10.12
C GLU A 149 -14.01 6.64 11.18
N ARG A 150 -14.21 5.93 12.28
CA ARG A 150 -13.21 5.84 13.34
C ARG A 150 -11.88 5.24 12.84
N SER A 151 -11.94 4.36 11.85
CA SER A 151 -10.73 3.81 11.22
C SER A 151 -9.96 4.89 10.45
N VAL A 152 -10.66 5.78 9.78
CA VAL A 152 -10.05 6.91 9.06
C VAL A 152 -9.40 7.87 10.05
N GLU A 153 -10.11 8.22 11.12
CA GLU A 153 -9.60 9.12 12.17
C GLU A 153 -8.34 8.55 12.84
N ALA A 154 -8.35 7.26 13.17
CA ALA A 154 -7.21 6.59 13.81
C ALA A 154 -5.98 6.60 12.91
N LEU A 155 -6.14 6.27 11.63
CA LEU A 155 -5.02 6.26 10.69
C LEU A 155 -4.51 7.68 10.41
N GLU A 156 -5.41 8.63 10.21
CA GLU A 156 -5.04 10.04 9.99
C GLU A 156 -4.23 10.58 11.16
N ALA A 157 -4.67 10.30 12.39
CA ALA A 157 -3.96 10.73 13.58
C ALA A 157 -2.55 10.13 13.65
N ALA A 158 -2.39 8.86 13.28
CA ALA A 158 -1.10 8.17 13.31
C ALA A 158 -0.15 8.69 12.22
N LEU A 159 -0.65 9.06 11.05
CA LEU A 159 0.19 9.43 9.90
C LEU A 159 0.53 10.92 9.84
N TRP A 160 -0.35 11.82 10.28
CA TRP A 160 -0.20 13.25 10.11
C TRP A 160 -0.12 14.07 11.41
N ARG A 161 -0.43 13.49 12.54
CA ARG A 161 -0.25 14.20 13.83
C ARG A 161 1.17 13.99 14.35
N LYS A 162 1.71 15.07 14.85
CA LYS A 162 3.02 15.06 15.53
C LYS A 162 2.86 14.72 17.02
#